data_d4ba1a04064922a87f3f6ef4f6f44cd7
#
_entry.id   d4ba1a04064922a87f3f6ef4f6f44cd7
#
_cell.length_a   1.000
_cell.length_b   1.000
_cell.length_c   1.000
_cell.angle_alpha   90.00
_cell.angle_beta   90.00
_cell.angle_gamma   90.00
#
_symmetry.space_group_name_H-M   'P 1'
#
loop_
_entity.id
_entity.type
_entity.pdbx_description
1 polymer ?
#
loop_
_entity_poly.entity_id
_entity_poly.type
_entity_poly.pdbx_seq_one_letter_code
_entity_poly.pdbx_strand_id
1 'polypeptide(L)'
;MAPALSGVATAVFVVAVTGVTLVVHKRSNEDRATDRYRTYEDFTKFNRFEGDGGGGVADNLIVDVDEFSKHGGGGGPLYSYQHWSRLDVDYEDQEEYSWRSSVFQNVSYTPAYNRSAGWFRIEGDDCESGGTDHEKRDRVKQMMIHAWDNYKLYAWGKNELKPITKRGHSGSIFGAFDLGATIVDGLDTLYLMGLHKEFDEGRDWVLRKFTLESVGSDLSVFETNIRFIGGFLTCYAFTGDRLFLEKAKYVADKLLPAFQTPTGIPYALVNPTNGISKNYGWASGGSSILSEFGTLHLEFAYLSDITGDSVYRERVQAIRSVLKEIEKPKGLYPNYLNPKTGKWGQQHMSLGALGDSFYEYLLKAWIQSGHEDDEAREMYDDAMQAIIQHMIRTSPGGLTYVSDLKFERLEHKMDHLACFAGGLFGLGGTTLNNQYSERYMEIGEGLTNTCHESYVRTYTRLGPEAFRFNDGVEAKALKSQEKYYILRPETFESYFVMWRLTHDQKYRDWAWDAVQALEKHCRTPNGFSGLKNVYLTDPQKDDVQQSFFLAETLKYLYLIFSDDSLLRLEDWVFNTEAHPLPVRGRNLLYRAAATSNAP
;
A
#
# COMPACT_ATOMS: atom_id res chain seq x y z
N MET A 1 -37.35 -51.97 10.25
CA MET A 1 -36.68 -50.94 9.48
C MET A 1 -37.12 -49.59 10.03
N ALA A 2 -36.33 -49.00 10.89
CA ALA A 2 -36.58 -47.69 11.46
C ALA A 2 -35.60 -46.69 10.82
N PRO A 3 -36.03 -45.46 10.48
CA PRO A 3 -35.11 -44.46 9.99
C PRO A 3 -34.37 -43.77 11.16
N ALA A 4 -33.07 -43.61 10.98
CA ALA A 4 -32.20 -42.94 11.92
C ALA A 4 -32.49 -41.43 11.93
N LEU A 5 -32.79 -40.91 13.10
CA LEU A 5 -32.84 -39.48 13.40
C LEU A 5 -31.39 -38.97 13.57
N SER A 6 -30.91 -38.15 12.66
CA SER A 6 -29.69 -37.40 12.84
C SER A 6 -29.95 -36.22 13.79
N GLY A 7 -29.52 -36.38 15.04
CA GLY A 7 -29.58 -35.31 16.03
C GLY A 7 -28.55 -34.21 15.72
N VAL A 8 -29.02 -33.00 15.50
CA VAL A 8 -28.18 -31.80 15.46
C VAL A 8 -27.84 -31.44 16.91
N ALA A 9 -26.59 -31.65 17.31
CA ALA A 9 -26.11 -31.21 18.62
C ALA A 9 -25.81 -29.70 18.58
N THR A 10 -26.67 -28.91 19.24
CA THR A 10 -26.42 -27.48 19.48
C THR A 10 -25.53 -27.37 20.72
N ALA A 11 -24.29 -26.99 20.54
CA ALA A 11 -23.41 -26.67 21.66
C ALA A 11 -23.62 -25.18 22.05
N VAL A 12 -24.12 -24.96 23.25
CA VAL A 12 -24.23 -23.63 23.85
C VAL A 12 -23.00 -23.40 24.74
N PHE A 13 -22.19 -22.42 24.43
CA PHE A 13 -21.12 -21.96 25.30
C PHE A 13 -21.61 -20.73 26.08
N VAL A 14 -21.63 -20.85 27.40
CA VAL A 14 -21.92 -19.72 28.31
C VAL A 14 -20.58 -19.23 28.84
N VAL A 15 -20.22 -18.01 28.52
CA VAL A 15 -19.05 -17.33 29.10
C VAL A 15 -19.58 -16.22 30.01
N ALA A 16 -19.34 -16.38 31.31
CA ALA A 16 -19.70 -15.35 32.29
C ALA A 16 -18.50 -14.43 32.53
N VAL A 17 -18.58 -13.19 32.10
CA VAL A 17 -17.62 -12.15 32.45
C VAL A 17 -18.41 -10.99 33.03
N THR A 18 -18.18 -10.68 34.31
CA THR A 18 -18.69 -9.50 35.02
C THR A 18 -20.22 -9.28 34.95
N GLY A 19 -20.98 -10.35 35.21
CA GLY A 19 -22.47 -10.23 35.42
C GLY A 19 -23.30 -10.16 34.13
N VAL A 20 -22.72 -10.33 32.94
CA VAL A 20 -23.43 -10.38 31.67
C VAL A 20 -23.31 -11.79 31.07
N THR A 21 -24.44 -12.43 30.78
CA THR A 21 -24.47 -13.75 30.14
C THR A 21 -24.59 -13.57 28.61
N LEU A 22 -23.57 -13.94 27.87
CA LEU A 22 -23.60 -13.94 26.40
C LEU A 22 -23.96 -15.34 25.89
N VAL A 23 -25.06 -15.48 25.16
CA VAL A 23 -25.46 -16.73 24.51
C VAL A 23 -25.06 -16.69 23.05
N VAL A 24 -24.10 -17.51 22.66
CA VAL A 24 -23.64 -17.60 21.28
C VAL A 24 -24.25 -18.82 20.61
N HIS A 25 -25.07 -18.62 19.58
CA HIS A 25 -25.56 -19.70 18.71
C HIS A 25 -24.60 -19.98 17.56
N LYS A 26 -24.17 -21.23 17.43
CA LYS A 26 -23.33 -21.68 16.31
C LYS A 26 -24.26 -22.11 15.16
N ARG A 27 -24.21 -21.40 14.02
CA ARG A 27 -24.91 -21.78 12.79
C ARG A 27 -24.25 -23.01 12.14
N SER A 28 -25.05 -23.81 11.43
CA SER A 28 -24.61 -25.04 10.75
C SER A 28 -23.68 -24.77 9.56
N ASN A 29 -22.91 -25.78 9.18
CA ASN A 29 -21.80 -25.66 8.20
C ASN A 29 -22.22 -25.29 6.75
N GLU A 30 -23.49 -25.24 6.41
CA GLU A 30 -23.94 -24.96 5.04
C GLU A 30 -23.95 -23.47 4.69
N ASP A 31 -24.05 -22.57 5.68
CA ASP A 31 -24.04 -21.12 5.45
C ASP A 31 -22.62 -20.51 5.39
N ARG A 32 -21.56 -21.32 5.51
CA ARG A 32 -20.15 -20.84 5.57
C ARG A 32 -19.50 -20.61 4.22
N ALA A 33 -20.14 -20.95 3.11
CA ALA A 33 -19.51 -20.85 1.79
C ALA A 33 -19.58 -19.44 1.17
N THR A 34 -20.44 -18.55 1.67
CA THR A 34 -20.70 -17.25 1.06
C THR A 34 -20.01 -16.05 1.74
N ASP A 35 -19.45 -16.23 2.94
CA ASP A 35 -18.95 -15.06 3.74
C ASP A 35 -17.42 -14.87 3.72
N ARG A 36 -16.66 -15.54 2.84
CA ARG A 36 -15.19 -15.57 2.95
C ARG A 36 -14.41 -14.73 1.97
N TYR A 37 -15.02 -14.07 0.99
CA TYR A 37 -14.23 -13.39 -0.04
C TYR A 37 -14.82 -12.00 -0.35
N ARG A 38 -14.28 -10.97 0.31
CA ARG A 38 -14.45 -9.58 -0.10
C ARG A 38 -13.17 -9.11 -0.76
N THR A 39 -13.29 -8.84 -2.03
CA THR A 39 -12.23 -8.36 -2.91
C THR A 39 -12.31 -6.85 -3.07
N TYR A 40 -11.33 -6.27 -3.73
CA TYR A 40 -11.31 -4.86 -4.13
C TYR A 40 -12.61 -4.40 -4.84
N GLU A 41 -13.29 -5.31 -5.56
CA GLU A 41 -14.62 -5.07 -6.14
C GLU A 41 -15.76 -5.14 -5.10
N ASP A 42 -15.60 -5.89 -4.01
CA ASP A 42 -16.62 -5.98 -2.97
C ASP A 42 -16.69 -4.72 -2.10
N PHE A 43 -15.59 -3.92 -2.02
CA PHE A 43 -15.66 -2.58 -1.45
C PHE A 43 -16.62 -1.67 -2.23
N THR A 44 -16.83 -1.93 -3.50
CA THR A 44 -17.79 -1.20 -4.34
C THR A 44 -19.23 -1.73 -4.23
N LYS A 45 -19.44 -2.93 -3.69
CA LYS A 45 -20.77 -3.55 -3.58
C LYS A 45 -21.49 -3.30 -2.24
N PHE A 46 -20.80 -2.79 -1.25
CA PHE A 46 -21.35 -2.62 0.10
C PHE A 46 -22.45 -1.54 0.24
N ASN A 47 -22.64 -0.70 -0.76
CA ASN A 47 -23.68 0.35 -0.77
C ASN A 47 -24.95 -0.05 -1.52
N ARG A 48 -25.27 -1.35 -1.69
CA ARG A 48 -26.44 -1.80 -2.47
C ARG A 48 -27.67 -2.18 -1.63
N PHE A 49 -27.78 -1.68 -0.41
CA PHE A 49 -28.99 -1.87 0.41
C PHE A 49 -29.49 -0.54 0.97
N GLU A 50 -30.06 0.28 0.09
CA GLU A 50 -31.13 1.23 0.44
C GLU A 50 -31.89 1.57 -0.85
N GLY A 51 -33.15 1.08 -0.93
CA GLY A 51 -34.15 1.58 -1.87
C GLY A 51 -34.63 0.60 -2.91
N ASP A 52 -35.48 -0.36 -2.54
CA ASP A 52 -36.81 -0.51 -3.15
C ASP A 52 -37.61 -1.54 -2.37
N GLY A 53 -38.86 -1.22 -2.12
CA GLY A 53 -39.76 -1.93 -1.20
C GLY A 53 -40.25 -3.27 -1.74
N GLY A 54 -40.32 -4.24 -0.82
CA GLY A 54 -40.99 -5.53 -1.06
C GLY A 54 -40.63 -6.56 0.00
N GLY A 55 -41.49 -6.71 0.98
CA GLY A 55 -41.54 -7.57 2.16
C GLY A 55 -40.70 -8.84 2.20
N GLY A 56 -39.91 -8.94 3.24
CA GLY A 56 -39.25 -10.16 3.68
C GLY A 56 -38.48 -9.88 4.95
N VAL A 57 -38.91 -10.42 6.06
CA VAL A 57 -38.41 -10.26 7.42
C VAL A 57 -36.93 -10.62 7.48
N ALA A 58 -36.09 -9.62 7.74
CA ALA A 58 -34.71 -9.83 8.20
C ALA A 58 -34.66 -9.32 9.66
N ASP A 59 -34.48 -10.26 10.59
CA ASP A 59 -34.32 -9.96 12.01
C ASP A 59 -33.01 -9.13 12.22
N ASN A 60 -33.20 -7.85 12.41
CA ASN A 60 -32.16 -6.96 12.93
C ASN A 60 -32.05 -7.17 14.44
N LEU A 61 -30.93 -7.69 14.90
CA LEU A 61 -30.60 -7.67 16.32
C LEU A 61 -30.22 -6.23 16.71
N ILE A 62 -31.23 -5.46 17.11
CA ILE A 62 -31.01 -4.19 17.82
C ILE A 62 -30.87 -4.56 19.29
N VAL A 63 -29.71 -4.35 19.88
CA VAL A 63 -29.52 -4.42 21.33
C VAL A 63 -29.98 -3.07 21.87
N ASP A 64 -31.21 -3.03 22.39
CA ASP A 64 -31.73 -1.89 23.12
C ASP A 64 -31.20 -1.93 24.56
N VAL A 65 -30.41 -0.93 24.94
CA VAL A 65 -29.72 -0.85 26.24
C VAL A 65 -30.61 -0.18 27.31
N ASP A 66 -31.80 0.28 26.95
CA ASP A 66 -32.62 1.12 27.82
C ASP A 66 -33.68 0.38 28.68
N GLU A 67 -33.80 -0.92 28.59
CA GLU A 67 -34.85 -1.66 29.33
C GLU A 67 -34.44 -2.24 30.71
N PHE A 68 -33.19 -2.00 31.19
CA PHE A 68 -32.71 -2.54 32.47
C PHE A 68 -32.54 -1.53 33.63
N SER A 69 -33.11 -0.32 33.52
CA SER A 69 -32.96 0.70 34.56
C SER A 69 -34.19 0.90 35.45
N LYS A 70 -35.13 -0.04 35.50
CA LYS A 70 -36.28 0.04 36.45
C LYS A 70 -36.36 -1.22 37.29
N HIS A 71 -35.67 -1.27 38.42
CA HIS A 71 -36.04 -1.80 39.72
C HIS A 71 -34.82 -2.01 40.61
N GLY A 72 -34.72 -1.29 41.70
CA GLY A 72 -33.84 -1.57 42.81
C GLY A 72 -33.13 -0.34 43.38
N GLY A 73 -33.77 0.30 44.34
CA GLY A 73 -33.24 1.42 45.11
C GLY A 73 -32.20 1.01 46.15
N GLY A 74 -31.31 1.93 46.47
CA GLY A 74 -30.35 1.80 47.58
C GLY A 74 -29.17 2.75 47.46
N GLY A 75 -29.15 3.79 48.27
CA GLY A 75 -28.31 4.98 48.18
C GLY A 75 -26.85 4.84 48.62
N GLY A 76 -26.06 5.87 48.28
CA GLY A 76 -24.79 6.33 48.88
C GLY A 76 -23.59 6.30 47.93
N PRO A 77 -22.55 7.09 48.17
CA PRO A 77 -22.50 8.53 47.97
C PRO A 77 -21.59 8.97 46.83
N LEU A 78 -21.80 10.20 46.40
CA LEU A 78 -20.96 11.00 45.49
C LEU A 78 -19.48 10.98 45.83
N TYR A 79 -18.63 10.70 44.87
CA TYR A 79 -17.22 11.08 44.85
C TYR A 79 -16.89 11.98 43.69
N SER A 80 -16.33 13.13 44.06
CA SER A 80 -15.85 14.22 43.23
C SER A 80 -14.62 13.87 42.40
N TYR A 81 -14.58 14.43 41.18
CA TYR A 81 -13.36 14.47 40.34
C TYR A 81 -12.23 15.23 41.06
N GLN A 82 -11.11 14.58 41.30
CA GLN A 82 -9.83 15.25 41.51
C GLN A 82 -8.68 14.44 40.91
N HIS A 83 -7.93 15.14 40.04
CA HIS A 83 -6.50 14.98 39.67
C HIS A 83 -5.87 13.58 39.69
N TRP A 84 -5.56 13.08 38.51
CA TRP A 84 -4.51 12.09 38.35
C TRP A 84 -3.27 12.75 37.74
N SER A 85 -2.29 13.01 38.59
CA SER A 85 -0.91 13.28 38.24
C SER A 85 -0.11 11.99 38.51
N ARG A 86 0.71 11.60 37.52
CA ARG A 86 1.84 10.65 37.58
C ARG A 86 1.66 9.41 38.45
N LEU A 87 1.66 8.26 37.83
CA LEU A 87 2.11 7.02 38.43
C LEU A 87 3.37 6.60 37.66
N ASP A 88 4.51 6.66 38.37
CA ASP A 88 5.72 5.93 38.04
C ASP A 88 5.41 4.44 38.27
N VAL A 89 5.57 3.61 37.25
CA VAL A 89 5.45 2.16 37.36
C VAL A 89 6.86 1.60 37.32
N ASP A 90 7.36 1.18 38.49
CA ASP A 90 8.55 0.36 38.63
C ASP A 90 8.33 -1.00 37.98
N TYR A 91 9.20 -1.36 37.04
CA TYR A 91 9.29 -2.69 36.44
C TYR A 91 10.30 -3.53 37.23
N GLU A 92 9.83 -4.29 38.17
CA GLU A 92 10.49 -5.52 38.66
C GLU A 92 9.42 -6.60 38.66
N ASP A 93 9.48 -7.49 37.64
CA ASP A 93 9.22 -8.92 37.84
C ASP A 93 9.77 -9.71 36.64
N GLN A 94 10.81 -10.47 36.96
CA GLN A 94 11.44 -11.46 36.10
C GLN A 94 10.57 -12.73 36.11
N GLU A 95 9.98 -13.11 35.01
CA GLU A 95 9.69 -14.51 34.72
C GLU A 95 10.37 -14.96 33.44
N GLU A 96 11.32 -15.83 33.60
CA GLU A 96 12.18 -16.49 32.64
C GLU A 96 11.36 -17.54 31.85
N TYR A 97 10.90 -17.21 30.63
CA TYR A 97 10.40 -18.21 29.68
C TYR A 97 11.48 -18.58 28.69
N SER A 98 12.08 -19.76 28.94
CA SER A 98 13.04 -20.38 28.04
C SER A 98 12.33 -20.91 26.76
N TRP A 99 12.54 -20.25 25.62
CA TRP A 99 12.20 -20.78 24.31
C TRP A 99 13.46 -21.32 23.64
N ARG A 100 13.61 -22.63 23.63
CA ARG A 100 14.61 -23.30 22.77
C ARG A 100 14.04 -23.40 21.34
N SER A 101 14.46 -22.52 20.45
CA SER A 101 14.45 -22.76 19.01
C SER A 101 15.90 -22.89 18.53
N SER A 102 16.19 -24.02 17.91
CA SER A 102 17.53 -24.48 17.57
C SER A 102 18.18 -23.78 16.36
N VAL A 103 17.68 -22.63 15.92
CA VAL A 103 18.16 -21.90 14.73
C VAL A 103 18.94 -20.62 15.08
N PHE A 104 18.87 -20.13 16.33
CA PHE A 104 19.49 -18.85 16.73
C PHE A 104 20.63 -18.97 17.75
N GLN A 105 21.27 -20.12 17.84
CA GLN A 105 22.47 -20.25 18.69
C GLN A 105 23.70 -19.91 17.85
N ASN A 106 24.28 -18.75 18.12
CA ASN A 106 25.59 -18.20 17.80
C ASN A 106 25.56 -16.91 16.96
N VAL A 107 24.77 -15.91 17.36
CA VAL A 107 25.08 -14.53 16.99
C VAL A 107 25.24 -13.74 18.28
N SER A 108 26.48 -13.50 18.65
CA SER A 108 26.81 -12.53 19.70
C SER A 108 26.44 -11.14 19.17
N TYR A 109 25.34 -10.60 19.63
CA TYR A 109 24.94 -9.22 19.35
C TYR A 109 25.88 -8.28 20.11
N THR A 110 26.91 -7.79 19.41
CA THR A 110 27.53 -6.53 19.80
C THR A 110 26.70 -5.42 19.16
N PRO A 111 26.18 -4.45 19.92
CA PRO A 111 25.51 -3.30 19.36
C PRO A 111 26.53 -2.38 18.72
N ALA A 112 26.94 -2.70 17.50
CA ALA A 112 27.75 -1.81 16.67
C ALA A 112 26.83 -0.86 15.87
N TYR A 113 25.84 -0.28 16.54
CA TYR A 113 25.16 0.89 16.02
C TYR A 113 26.03 2.11 16.34
N ASN A 114 26.97 2.39 15.45
CA ASN A 114 27.79 3.59 15.55
C ASN A 114 26.94 4.80 15.11
N ARG A 115 26.38 5.54 16.08
CA ARG A 115 25.61 6.76 15.86
C ARG A 115 26.36 7.84 15.06
N SER A 116 27.64 7.67 14.79
CA SER A 116 28.49 8.63 14.07
C SER A 116 28.75 8.29 12.59
N ALA A 117 28.30 7.13 12.09
CA ALA A 117 28.48 6.74 10.71
C ALA A 117 27.20 6.99 9.92
N GLY A 118 27.09 8.16 9.31
CA GLY A 118 26.22 8.39 8.16
C GLY A 118 24.86 9.05 8.44
N TRP A 119 24.79 10.00 9.34
CA TRP A 119 23.70 10.98 9.26
C TRP A 119 23.91 11.82 8.00
N PHE A 120 22.96 11.79 7.08
CA PHE A 120 22.94 12.73 5.97
C PHE A 120 22.81 14.14 6.52
N ARG A 121 23.94 14.81 6.75
CA ARG A 121 23.99 16.24 6.87
C ARG A 121 24.09 16.77 5.46
N ILE A 122 22.94 17.00 4.84
CA ILE A 122 22.87 17.71 3.57
C ILE A 122 22.85 19.20 3.94
N GLU A 123 24.05 19.74 4.12
CA GLU A 123 24.29 21.17 3.95
C GLU A 123 24.75 21.33 2.51
N GLY A 124 23.84 21.59 1.60
CA GLY A 124 24.11 21.98 0.22
C GLY A 124 23.86 23.46 0.06
N ASP A 125 24.85 24.15 -0.43
CA ASP A 125 24.77 25.55 -0.84
C ASP A 125 23.69 25.75 -1.90
N ASP A 126 23.06 26.93 -1.84
CA ASP A 126 22.04 27.47 -2.72
C ASP A 126 22.25 27.14 -4.21
N CYS A 127 21.53 26.16 -4.72
CA CYS A 127 21.35 25.95 -6.15
C CYS A 127 20.02 26.56 -6.57
N GLU A 128 20.03 27.45 -7.55
CA GLU A 128 18.94 28.39 -7.90
C GLU A 128 17.62 27.80 -8.40
N SER A 129 17.41 26.46 -8.39
CA SER A 129 16.17 25.85 -8.85
C SER A 129 15.90 24.51 -8.15
N GLY A 130 15.16 24.49 -7.07
CA GLY A 130 14.78 23.27 -6.37
C GLY A 130 14.97 23.31 -4.86
N GLY A 131 15.28 24.47 -4.29
CA GLY A 131 15.50 24.67 -2.86
C GLY A 131 14.29 24.29 -1.99
N THR A 132 14.56 24.02 -0.71
CA THR A 132 13.53 23.63 0.26
C THR A 132 12.55 24.76 0.55
N ASP A 133 11.24 24.47 0.46
CA ASP A 133 10.18 25.28 1.06
C ASP A 133 9.97 24.82 2.51
N HIS A 134 10.71 25.43 3.42
CA HIS A 134 10.77 25.02 4.82
C HIS A 134 9.40 25.03 5.52
N GLU A 135 8.59 26.06 5.28
CA GLU A 135 7.28 26.20 5.94
C GLU A 135 6.33 25.07 5.52
N LYS A 136 6.21 24.83 4.24
CA LYS A 136 5.34 23.79 3.69
C LYS A 136 5.83 22.39 4.05
N ARG A 137 7.14 22.15 3.91
CA ARG A 137 7.78 20.88 4.31
C ARG A 137 7.55 20.55 5.79
N ASP A 138 7.77 21.55 6.68
CA ASP A 138 7.61 21.35 8.11
C ASP A 138 6.13 21.15 8.48
N ARG A 139 5.19 21.75 7.73
CA ARG A 139 3.76 21.44 7.90
C ARG A 139 3.46 19.98 7.62
N VAL A 140 3.98 19.39 6.55
CA VAL A 140 3.81 17.97 6.25
C VAL A 140 4.45 17.09 7.33
N LYS A 141 5.63 17.48 7.86
CA LYS A 141 6.25 16.79 9.00
C LYS A 141 5.35 16.81 10.23
N GLN A 142 4.65 17.93 10.53
CA GLN A 142 3.67 17.98 11.62
C GLN A 142 2.45 17.07 11.37
N MET A 143 2.05 16.87 10.11
CA MET A 143 1.01 15.89 9.77
C MET A 143 1.49 14.47 10.07
N MET A 144 2.74 14.13 9.74
CA MET A 144 3.34 12.83 10.05
C MET A 144 3.38 12.57 11.56
N ILE A 145 3.84 13.54 12.36
CA ILE A 145 3.85 13.43 13.83
C ILE A 145 2.44 13.19 14.35
N HIS A 146 1.45 13.94 13.88
CA HIS A 146 0.07 13.75 14.30
C HIS A 146 -0.49 12.37 13.94
N ALA A 147 -0.22 11.88 12.73
CA ALA A 147 -0.65 10.56 12.28
C ALA A 147 0.02 9.44 13.11
N TRP A 148 1.33 9.54 13.33
CA TRP A 148 2.12 8.55 14.04
C TRP A 148 1.79 8.47 15.54
N ASP A 149 1.74 9.63 16.23
CA ASP A 149 1.46 9.66 17.67
C ASP A 149 0.08 9.07 18.00
N ASN A 150 -0.91 9.33 17.15
CA ASN A 150 -2.23 8.77 17.33
C ASN A 150 -2.29 7.27 16.97
N TYR A 151 -1.56 6.83 15.94
CA TYR A 151 -1.40 5.40 15.69
C TYR A 151 -0.73 4.70 16.88
N LYS A 152 0.35 5.27 17.40
CA LYS A 152 1.04 4.75 18.57
C LYS A 152 0.12 4.66 19.79
N LEU A 153 -0.70 5.69 20.03
CA LEU A 153 -1.58 5.75 21.20
C LEU A 153 -2.72 4.73 21.14
N TYR A 154 -3.31 4.47 19.96
CA TYR A 154 -4.56 3.70 19.87
C TYR A 154 -4.44 2.39 19.09
N ALA A 155 -3.38 2.20 18.31
CA ALA A 155 -3.27 1.09 17.38
C ALA A 155 -1.86 0.47 17.28
N TRP A 156 -1.00 0.67 18.28
CA TRP A 156 0.38 0.19 18.23
C TRP A 156 0.49 -1.30 17.94
N GLY A 157 1.20 -1.65 16.87
CA GLY A 157 1.36 -3.03 16.40
C GLY A 157 0.19 -3.59 15.60
N LYS A 158 -0.94 -2.88 15.49
CA LYS A 158 -2.03 -3.19 14.56
C LYS A 158 -1.65 -2.74 13.15
N ASN A 159 -2.36 -3.24 12.13
CA ASN A 159 -2.02 -2.86 10.77
C ASN A 159 -2.35 -1.39 10.48
N GLU A 160 -3.48 -0.90 10.95
CA GLU A 160 -3.94 0.47 10.69
C GLU A 160 -4.67 1.06 11.92
N LEU A 161 -4.86 2.37 11.90
CA LEU A 161 -5.61 3.10 12.91
C LEU A 161 -7.03 3.41 12.41
N LYS A 162 -8.02 3.22 13.27
CA LYS A 162 -9.35 3.84 13.16
C LYS A 162 -9.41 5.11 14.00
N PRO A 163 -9.21 6.29 13.39
CA PRO A 163 -8.97 7.52 14.16
C PRO A 163 -10.22 8.07 14.85
N ILE A 164 -11.41 7.77 14.36
CA ILE A 164 -12.67 8.23 14.98
C ILE A 164 -13.03 7.34 16.15
N THR A 165 -13.00 6.01 15.95
CA THR A 165 -13.35 5.04 16.99
C THR A 165 -12.16 4.70 17.90
N LYS A 166 -10.97 5.27 17.69
CA LYS A 166 -9.76 5.14 18.54
C LYS A 166 -9.36 3.69 18.81
N ARG A 167 -9.21 2.90 17.75
CA ARG A 167 -8.84 1.49 17.86
C ARG A 167 -8.00 1.04 16.67
N GLY A 168 -7.32 -0.09 16.83
CA GLY A 168 -6.62 -0.72 15.72
C GLY A 168 -7.58 -1.35 14.71
N HIS A 169 -7.13 -1.44 13.47
CA HIS A 169 -7.79 -2.11 12.37
C HIS A 169 -6.83 -3.15 11.77
N SER A 170 -7.22 -4.42 11.76
CA SER A 170 -6.40 -5.52 11.26
C SER A 170 -7.14 -6.39 10.23
N GLY A 171 -8.39 -6.10 9.92
CA GLY A 171 -9.25 -6.88 9.03
C GLY A 171 -9.16 -6.50 7.55
N SER A 172 -7.98 -6.12 7.04
CA SER A 172 -7.79 -5.74 5.65
C SER A 172 -7.01 -6.81 4.86
N ILE A 173 -6.20 -6.39 3.93
CA ILE A 173 -5.35 -7.20 3.04
C ILE A 173 -4.41 -8.19 3.75
N PHE A 174 -4.11 -8.00 5.04
CA PHE A 174 -3.29 -8.89 5.86
C PHE A 174 -4.11 -9.84 6.75
N GLY A 175 -5.41 -9.97 6.49
CA GLY A 175 -6.31 -10.79 7.31
C GLY A 175 -6.49 -10.24 8.72
N ALA A 176 -6.76 -11.13 9.70
CA ALA A 176 -7.05 -10.75 11.07
C ALA A 176 -5.80 -10.63 11.97
N PHE A 177 -4.58 -10.70 11.40
CA PHE A 177 -3.34 -10.69 12.15
C PHE A 177 -2.75 -9.29 12.27
N ASP A 178 -2.14 -9.04 13.41
CA ASP A 178 -1.47 -7.79 13.74
C ASP A 178 -0.02 -7.85 13.25
N LEU A 179 0.24 -7.35 12.06
CA LEU A 179 1.57 -7.35 11.44
C LEU A 179 2.29 -6.00 11.56
N GLY A 180 1.63 -5.00 12.17
CA GLY A 180 2.21 -3.67 12.31
C GLY A 180 2.47 -2.97 10.99
N ALA A 181 1.58 -3.11 10.00
CA ALA A 181 1.80 -2.56 8.65
C ALA A 181 2.13 -1.06 8.69
N THR A 182 1.40 -0.26 9.47
CA THR A 182 1.71 1.18 9.62
C THR A 182 3.10 1.44 10.22
N ILE A 183 3.63 0.54 11.08
CA ILE A 183 4.99 0.69 11.60
C ILE A 183 5.97 0.53 10.45
N VAL A 184 5.90 -0.58 9.72
CA VAL A 184 6.87 -0.89 8.66
C VAL A 184 6.78 0.12 7.52
N ASP A 185 5.56 0.45 7.07
CA ASP A 185 5.31 1.46 6.03
C ASP A 185 5.78 2.87 6.42
N GLY A 186 5.71 3.20 7.71
CA GLY A 186 6.09 4.53 8.20
C GLY A 186 7.57 4.71 8.50
N LEU A 187 8.36 3.62 8.70
CA LEU A 187 9.73 3.70 9.21
C LEU A 187 10.66 4.56 8.34
N ASP A 188 10.71 4.33 7.05
CA ASP A 188 11.60 5.07 6.15
C ASP A 188 11.19 6.54 6.02
N THR A 189 9.89 6.84 6.09
CA THR A 189 9.37 8.22 6.11
C THR A 189 9.78 8.93 7.41
N LEU A 190 9.68 8.26 8.57
CA LEU A 190 10.15 8.80 9.85
C LEU A 190 11.64 9.11 9.79
N TYR A 191 12.44 8.20 9.24
CA TYR A 191 13.87 8.39 9.08
C TYR A 191 14.19 9.61 8.20
N LEU A 192 13.55 9.72 7.02
CA LEU A 192 13.70 10.83 6.09
C LEU A 192 13.33 12.18 6.71
N MET A 193 12.29 12.20 7.52
CA MET A 193 11.83 13.41 8.20
C MET A 193 12.67 13.76 9.45
N GLY A 194 13.70 12.97 9.79
CA GLY A 194 14.53 13.17 10.98
C GLY A 194 13.78 12.93 12.30
N LEU A 195 12.75 12.07 12.28
CA LEU A 195 11.97 11.64 13.45
C LEU A 195 12.61 10.36 14.02
N HIS A 196 13.85 10.50 14.49
CA HIS A 196 14.70 9.36 14.85
C HIS A 196 14.22 8.59 16.07
N LYS A 197 13.62 9.28 17.04
CA LYS A 197 13.06 8.63 18.22
C LYS A 197 11.90 7.70 17.83
N GLU A 198 11.02 8.19 16.98
CA GLU A 198 9.87 7.45 16.47
C GLU A 198 10.32 6.28 15.60
N PHE A 199 11.37 6.49 14.78
CA PHE A 199 12.02 5.42 14.02
C PHE A 199 12.59 4.34 14.94
N ASP A 200 13.35 4.70 15.99
CA ASP A 200 13.94 3.76 16.94
C ASP A 200 12.86 2.95 17.69
N GLU A 201 11.75 3.58 18.08
CA GLU A 201 10.60 2.89 18.70
C GLU A 201 9.98 1.85 17.73
N GLY A 202 9.80 2.20 16.47
CA GLY A 202 9.30 1.28 15.44
C GLY A 202 10.29 0.16 15.13
N ARG A 203 11.59 0.48 15.05
CA ARG A 203 12.67 -0.51 14.91
C ARG A 203 12.68 -1.53 16.05
N ASP A 204 12.53 -1.06 17.28
CA ASP A 204 12.47 -1.93 18.47
C ASP A 204 11.24 -2.86 18.43
N TRP A 205 10.11 -2.35 17.94
CA TRP A 205 8.92 -3.18 17.72
C TRP A 205 9.19 -4.27 16.69
N VAL A 206 9.83 -3.92 15.55
CA VAL A 206 10.21 -4.89 14.50
C VAL A 206 11.13 -5.97 15.08
N LEU A 207 12.13 -5.59 15.87
CA LEU A 207 13.06 -6.52 16.50
C LEU A 207 12.33 -7.52 17.41
N ARG A 208 11.42 -7.04 18.26
CA ARG A 208 10.86 -7.83 19.36
C ARG A 208 9.54 -8.53 19.03
N LYS A 209 8.78 -8.00 18.07
CA LYS A 209 7.38 -8.40 17.86
C LYS A 209 7.07 -8.89 16.44
N PHE A 210 7.79 -8.40 15.42
CA PHE A 210 7.46 -8.78 14.04
C PHE A 210 7.79 -10.24 13.75
N THR A 211 6.77 -11.03 13.46
CA THR A 211 6.89 -12.45 13.06
C THR A 211 5.70 -12.87 12.20
N LEU A 212 5.93 -13.81 11.27
CA LEU A 212 4.91 -14.48 10.46
C LEU A 212 4.63 -15.92 10.94
N GLU A 213 5.31 -16.42 11.98
CA GLU A 213 5.20 -17.83 12.43
C GLU A 213 3.80 -18.20 12.93
N SER A 214 3.06 -17.23 13.49
CA SER A 214 1.70 -17.45 14.01
C SER A 214 0.59 -17.10 13.02
N VAL A 215 0.94 -16.68 11.79
CA VAL A 215 -0.04 -16.23 10.80
C VAL A 215 -0.67 -17.43 10.12
N GLY A 216 -1.85 -17.84 10.59
CA GLY A 216 -2.59 -18.99 10.06
C GLY A 216 -3.52 -18.68 8.87
N SER A 217 -3.59 -17.41 8.41
CA SER A 217 -4.36 -17.01 7.23
C SER A 217 -3.46 -16.73 6.04
N ASP A 218 -4.08 -16.66 4.86
CA ASP A 218 -3.37 -16.31 3.63
C ASP A 218 -2.99 -14.83 3.64
N LEU A 219 -1.78 -14.53 3.20
CA LEU A 219 -1.26 -13.19 2.94
C LEU A 219 -1.22 -12.92 1.43
N SER A 220 -1.51 -11.70 1.02
CA SER A 220 -1.24 -11.25 -0.35
C SER A 220 0.27 -11.22 -0.59
N VAL A 221 0.73 -11.90 -1.63
CA VAL A 221 2.13 -11.90 -2.06
C VAL A 221 2.56 -10.50 -2.45
N PHE A 222 1.74 -9.81 -3.22
CA PHE A 222 1.97 -8.44 -3.67
C PHE A 222 2.08 -7.44 -2.52
N GLU A 223 1.05 -7.34 -1.68
CA GLU A 223 1.00 -6.38 -0.58
C GLU A 223 2.11 -6.63 0.46
N THR A 224 2.43 -7.90 0.72
CA THR A 224 3.51 -8.27 1.63
C THR A 224 4.87 -7.90 1.06
N ASN A 225 5.06 -8.05 -0.26
CA ASN A 225 6.29 -7.66 -0.93
C ASN A 225 6.51 -6.15 -0.89
N ILE A 226 5.57 -5.37 -1.40
CA ILE A 226 5.78 -3.93 -1.58
C ILE A 226 5.93 -3.18 -0.24
N ARG A 227 5.17 -3.58 0.79
CA ARG A 227 5.18 -2.91 2.11
C ARG A 227 6.28 -3.45 3.03
N PHE A 228 6.29 -4.76 3.29
CA PHE A 228 7.23 -5.33 4.28
C PHE A 228 8.62 -5.50 3.69
N ILE A 229 8.78 -6.16 2.54
CA ILE A 229 10.10 -6.33 1.94
C ILE A 229 10.63 -4.98 1.49
N GLY A 230 9.85 -4.17 0.78
CA GLY A 230 10.23 -2.83 0.34
C GLY A 230 10.65 -1.93 1.49
N GLY A 231 9.82 -1.82 2.54
CA GLY A 231 10.11 -1.01 3.73
C GLY A 231 11.37 -1.46 4.47
N PHE A 232 11.55 -2.77 4.67
CA PHE A 232 12.77 -3.29 5.33
C PHE A 232 14.01 -3.07 4.48
N LEU A 233 13.95 -3.28 3.16
CA LEU A 233 15.08 -3.05 2.27
C LEU A 233 15.52 -1.59 2.26
N THR A 234 14.56 -0.66 2.27
CA THR A 234 14.85 0.77 2.36
C THR A 234 15.48 1.14 3.70
N CYS A 235 14.93 0.64 4.82
CA CYS A 235 15.53 0.85 6.12
C CYS A 235 16.95 0.28 6.21
N TYR A 236 17.21 -0.89 5.58
CA TYR A 236 18.56 -1.42 5.47
C TYR A 236 19.47 -0.53 4.64
N ALA A 237 19.01 -0.05 3.49
CA ALA A 237 19.80 0.85 2.65
C ALA A 237 20.19 2.13 3.40
N PHE A 238 19.24 2.77 4.11
CA PHE A 238 19.50 3.99 4.87
C PHE A 238 20.45 3.79 6.05
N THR A 239 20.28 2.71 6.82
CA THR A 239 20.94 2.55 8.12
C THR A 239 22.10 1.56 8.12
N GLY A 240 22.11 0.60 7.19
CA GLY A 240 23.02 -0.56 7.25
C GLY A 240 22.71 -1.54 8.37
N ASP A 241 21.57 -1.38 9.08
CA ASP A 241 21.18 -2.26 10.17
C ASP A 241 20.72 -3.63 9.63
N ARG A 242 21.47 -4.67 9.95
CA ARG A 242 21.22 -6.04 9.49
C ARG A 242 19.88 -6.61 9.93
N LEU A 243 19.28 -6.10 11.00
CA LEU A 243 17.93 -6.46 11.40
C LEU A 243 16.97 -6.39 10.22
N PHE A 244 17.00 -5.28 9.49
CA PHE A 244 16.10 -5.05 8.35
C PHE A 244 16.38 -5.99 7.18
N LEU A 245 17.65 -6.25 6.87
CA LEU A 245 18.02 -7.25 5.86
C LEU A 245 17.52 -8.66 6.21
N GLU A 246 17.71 -9.06 7.46
CA GLU A 246 17.28 -10.38 7.95
C GLU A 246 15.74 -10.49 7.92
N LYS A 247 15.01 -9.43 8.27
CA LYS A 247 13.55 -9.40 8.19
C LYS A 247 13.04 -9.40 6.74
N ALA A 248 13.68 -8.65 5.82
CA ALA A 248 13.35 -8.69 4.40
C ALA A 248 13.51 -10.10 3.82
N LYS A 249 14.67 -10.74 4.09
CA LYS A 249 14.92 -12.12 3.68
C LYS A 249 13.90 -13.10 4.28
N TYR A 250 13.64 -12.99 5.57
CA TYR A 250 12.67 -13.83 6.27
C TYR A 250 11.27 -13.75 5.64
N VAL A 251 10.79 -12.54 5.32
CA VAL A 251 9.50 -12.36 4.66
C VAL A 251 9.53 -12.93 3.24
N ALA A 252 10.58 -12.66 2.45
CA ALA A 252 10.72 -13.16 1.09
C ALA A 252 10.71 -14.70 1.04
N ASP A 253 11.43 -15.37 1.96
CA ASP A 253 11.44 -16.82 2.08
C ASP A 253 10.02 -17.40 2.31
N LYS A 254 9.17 -16.69 3.07
CA LYS A 254 7.76 -17.08 3.29
C LYS A 254 6.88 -16.87 2.06
N LEU A 255 7.29 -16.04 1.09
CA LEU A 255 6.57 -15.83 -0.16
C LEU A 255 6.97 -16.81 -1.27
N LEU A 256 8.17 -17.41 -1.22
CA LEU A 256 8.68 -18.31 -2.26
C LEU A 256 7.74 -19.47 -2.64
N PRO A 257 6.96 -20.08 -1.72
CA PRO A 257 6.01 -21.15 -2.09
C PRO A 257 4.97 -20.72 -3.14
N ALA A 258 4.62 -19.42 -3.21
CA ALA A 258 3.66 -18.93 -4.20
C ALA A 258 4.13 -19.11 -5.65
N PHE A 259 5.45 -19.17 -5.89
CA PHE A 259 6.05 -19.34 -7.21
C PHE A 259 6.10 -20.79 -7.68
N GLN A 260 5.65 -21.77 -6.87
CA GLN A 260 5.61 -23.18 -7.22
C GLN A 260 4.42 -23.47 -8.15
N THR A 261 4.46 -22.94 -9.35
CA THR A 261 3.46 -23.13 -10.41
C THR A 261 4.13 -23.69 -11.67
N PRO A 262 3.38 -24.32 -12.59
CA PRO A 262 3.95 -24.84 -13.83
C PRO A 262 4.63 -23.79 -14.71
N THR A 263 4.21 -22.52 -14.63
CA THR A 263 4.74 -21.43 -15.45
C THR A 263 5.77 -20.56 -14.73
N GLY A 264 5.89 -20.67 -13.41
CA GLY A 264 6.66 -19.74 -12.58
C GLY A 264 5.91 -18.44 -12.24
N ILE A 265 4.76 -18.17 -12.83
CA ILE A 265 3.88 -17.05 -12.43
C ILE A 265 3.30 -17.36 -11.04
N PRO A 266 3.51 -16.53 -10.02
CA PRO A 266 3.09 -16.85 -8.67
C PRO A 266 1.57 -16.76 -8.48
N TYR A 267 1.07 -17.50 -7.50
CA TYR A 267 -0.26 -17.29 -6.96
C TYR A 267 -0.32 -15.96 -6.18
N ALA A 268 -1.51 -15.37 -6.11
CA ALA A 268 -1.75 -14.10 -5.42
C ALA A 268 -1.64 -14.20 -3.89
N LEU A 269 -1.96 -15.36 -3.33
CA LEU A 269 -2.07 -15.62 -1.89
C LEU A 269 -1.17 -16.77 -1.47
N VAL A 270 -0.53 -16.63 -0.31
CA VAL A 270 0.27 -17.67 0.35
C VAL A 270 -0.02 -17.71 1.84
N ASN A 271 -0.12 -18.92 2.40
CA ASN A 271 -0.14 -19.10 3.85
C ASN A 271 1.30 -19.24 4.35
N PRO A 272 1.83 -18.29 5.15
CA PRO A 272 3.24 -18.27 5.52
C PRO A 272 3.65 -19.38 6.50
N THR A 273 2.66 -20.06 7.13
CA THR A 273 2.92 -21.15 8.08
C THR A 273 3.08 -22.51 7.39
N ASN A 274 2.30 -22.78 6.33
CA ASN A 274 2.29 -24.08 5.68
C ASN A 274 2.64 -24.06 4.18
N GLY A 275 2.86 -22.87 3.59
CA GLY A 275 3.22 -22.67 2.19
C GLY A 275 2.10 -22.90 1.18
N ILE A 276 0.87 -23.19 1.62
CA ILE A 276 -0.26 -23.39 0.70
C ILE A 276 -0.56 -22.06 0.00
N SER A 277 -0.59 -22.11 -1.33
CA SER A 277 -0.75 -20.93 -2.18
C SER A 277 -1.94 -21.09 -3.13
N LYS A 278 -2.63 -19.98 -3.41
CA LYS A 278 -3.82 -19.96 -4.27
C LYS A 278 -4.07 -18.58 -4.85
N ASN A 279 -4.95 -18.49 -5.84
CA ASN A 279 -5.48 -17.23 -6.34
C ASN A 279 -6.81 -16.86 -5.67
N TYR A 280 -7.21 -15.60 -5.84
CA TYR A 280 -8.52 -15.13 -5.40
C TYR A 280 -9.64 -15.87 -6.15
N GLY A 281 -10.70 -16.27 -5.43
CA GLY A 281 -11.85 -16.95 -6.03
C GLY A 281 -12.63 -16.12 -7.05
N TRP A 282 -12.51 -14.80 -6.98
CA TRP A 282 -13.14 -13.87 -7.91
C TRP A 282 -12.30 -13.61 -9.16
N ALA A 283 -10.99 -13.88 -9.14
CA ALA A 283 -10.12 -13.69 -10.31
C ALA A 283 -10.51 -14.65 -11.43
N SER A 284 -10.67 -14.12 -12.63
CA SER A 284 -11.16 -14.84 -13.81
C SER A 284 -10.41 -16.15 -14.05
N GLY A 285 -11.13 -17.28 -14.04
CA GLY A 285 -10.57 -18.59 -14.36
C GLY A 285 -9.43 -19.08 -13.43
N GLY A 286 -9.35 -18.56 -12.18
CA GLY A 286 -8.27 -18.86 -11.26
C GLY A 286 -6.93 -18.22 -11.66
N SER A 287 -6.98 -17.09 -12.35
CA SER A 287 -5.82 -16.34 -12.82
C SER A 287 -5.13 -15.58 -11.69
N SER A 288 -3.84 -15.37 -11.84
CA SER A 288 -3.06 -14.35 -11.13
C SER A 288 -3.27 -13.00 -11.78
N ILE A 289 -3.03 -11.91 -11.04
CA ILE A 289 -3.30 -10.53 -11.44
C ILE A 289 -2.01 -9.87 -11.90
N LEU A 290 -2.04 -9.17 -13.04
CA LEU A 290 -0.87 -8.60 -13.69
C LEU A 290 -0.10 -7.65 -12.76
N SER A 291 -0.79 -6.69 -12.13
CA SER A 291 -0.15 -5.76 -11.19
C SER A 291 0.44 -6.47 -9.97
N GLU A 292 -0.13 -7.60 -9.52
CA GLU A 292 0.39 -8.33 -8.36
C GLU A 292 1.66 -9.13 -8.71
N PHE A 293 1.58 -10.03 -9.70
CA PHE A 293 2.75 -10.85 -10.04
C PHE A 293 3.83 -10.07 -10.81
N GLY A 294 3.47 -8.97 -11.46
CA GLY A 294 4.38 -8.10 -12.19
C GLY A 294 5.10 -7.08 -11.31
N THR A 295 4.75 -6.99 -10.04
CA THR A 295 5.25 -5.96 -9.10
C THR A 295 6.03 -6.60 -7.95
N LEU A 296 7.00 -7.44 -8.28
CA LEU A 296 7.87 -8.14 -7.34
C LEU A 296 9.36 -7.93 -7.67
N HIS A 297 9.66 -7.36 -8.84
CA HIS A 297 11.00 -7.39 -9.40
C HIS A 297 12.00 -6.53 -8.63
N LEU A 298 11.63 -5.32 -8.24
CA LEU A 298 12.55 -4.38 -7.58
C LEU A 298 13.07 -4.94 -6.27
N GLU A 299 12.18 -5.41 -5.42
CA GLU A 299 12.50 -5.93 -4.10
C GLU A 299 13.30 -7.23 -4.19
N PHE A 300 12.85 -8.18 -5.02
CA PHE A 300 13.48 -9.49 -5.17
C PHE A 300 14.86 -9.39 -5.84
N ALA A 301 15.02 -8.54 -6.86
CA ALA A 301 16.30 -8.33 -7.51
C ALA A 301 17.31 -7.69 -6.56
N TYR A 302 16.91 -6.64 -5.84
CA TYR A 302 17.77 -5.99 -4.86
C TYR A 302 18.13 -6.91 -3.70
N LEU A 303 17.17 -7.69 -3.19
CA LEU A 303 17.40 -8.68 -2.13
C LEU A 303 18.45 -9.72 -2.57
N SER A 304 18.40 -10.21 -3.82
CA SER A 304 19.43 -11.10 -4.35
C SER A 304 20.82 -10.46 -4.35
N ASP A 305 20.92 -9.20 -4.76
CA ASP A 305 22.21 -8.52 -4.83
C ASP A 305 22.86 -8.30 -3.45
N ILE A 306 22.06 -7.97 -2.43
CA ILE A 306 22.59 -7.69 -1.09
C ILE A 306 22.78 -8.94 -0.23
N THR A 307 22.12 -10.06 -0.56
CA THR A 307 22.29 -11.35 0.13
C THR A 307 23.28 -12.28 -0.55
N GLY A 308 23.50 -12.11 -1.86
CA GLY A 308 24.26 -13.04 -2.70
C GLY A 308 23.47 -14.31 -3.06
N ASP A 309 22.18 -14.39 -2.71
CA ASP A 309 21.28 -15.51 -3.00
C ASP A 309 20.49 -15.24 -4.27
N SER A 310 20.78 -15.97 -5.36
CA SER A 310 20.17 -15.73 -6.68
C SER A 310 18.69 -16.11 -6.75
N VAL A 311 18.17 -16.87 -5.80
CA VAL A 311 16.82 -17.46 -5.87
C VAL A 311 15.73 -16.42 -6.08
N TYR A 312 15.82 -15.26 -5.43
CA TYR A 312 14.80 -14.22 -5.55
C TYR A 312 14.77 -13.62 -6.96
N ARG A 313 15.94 -13.24 -7.49
CA ARG A 313 16.08 -12.72 -8.86
C ARG A 313 15.60 -13.73 -9.90
N GLU A 314 15.97 -15.00 -9.75
CA GLU A 314 15.56 -16.06 -10.67
C GLU A 314 14.03 -16.17 -10.76
N ARG A 315 13.30 -16.01 -9.64
CA ARG A 315 11.84 -16.06 -9.63
C ARG A 315 11.20 -14.94 -10.45
N VAL A 316 11.67 -13.72 -10.28
CA VAL A 316 11.09 -12.57 -10.99
C VAL A 316 11.55 -12.50 -12.45
N GLN A 317 12.75 -12.97 -12.78
CA GLN A 317 13.17 -13.13 -14.16
C GLN A 317 12.35 -14.20 -14.91
N ALA A 318 11.97 -15.29 -14.24
CA ALA A 318 11.10 -16.30 -14.83
C ALA A 318 9.72 -15.71 -15.19
N ILE A 319 9.15 -14.84 -14.35
CA ILE A 319 7.91 -14.11 -14.68
C ILE A 319 8.09 -13.31 -15.96
N ARG A 320 9.17 -12.51 -16.06
CA ARG A 320 9.45 -11.66 -17.20
C ARG A 320 9.63 -12.47 -18.48
N SER A 321 10.34 -13.60 -18.41
CA SER A 321 10.53 -14.50 -19.56
C SER A 321 9.19 -15.01 -20.10
N VAL A 322 8.25 -15.41 -19.23
CA VAL A 322 6.91 -15.82 -19.64
C VAL A 322 6.17 -14.67 -20.33
N LEU A 323 6.22 -13.47 -19.74
CA LEU A 323 5.54 -12.30 -20.29
C LEU A 323 6.14 -11.82 -21.61
N LYS A 324 7.41 -12.04 -21.85
CA LYS A 324 8.08 -11.72 -23.11
C LYS A 324 7.60 -12.63 -24.24
N GLU A 325 7.50 -13.93 -23.99
CA GLU A 325 7.18 -14.95 -24.99
C GLU A 325 5.69 -15.02 -25.34
N ILE A 326 4.80 -14.67 -24.40
CA ILE A 326 3.37 -14.79 -24.63
C ILE A 326 2.87 -13.73 -25.61
N GLU A 327 2.00 -14.11 -26.56
CA GLU A 327 1.34 -13.19 -27.48
C GLU A 327 0.47 -12.18 -26.72
N LYS A 328 0.63 -10.90 -27.05
CA LYS A 328 -0.08 -9.78 -26.42
C LYS A 328 -1.13 -9.21 -27.35
N PRO A 329 -2.44 -9.27 -27.01
CA PRO A 329 -3.50 -8.68 -27.84
C PRO A 329 -3.23 -7.20 -28.11
N LYS A 330 -3.00 -6.80 -29.36
CA LYS A 330 -2.66 -5.42 -29.75
C LYS A 330 -1.38 -4.86 -29.09
N GLY A 331 -0.48 -5.71 -28.63
CA GLY A 331 0.69 -5.31 -27.83
C GLY A 331 0.38 -4.97 -26.37
N LEU A 332 -0.87 -5.15 -25.92
CA LEU A 332 -1.33 -4.87 -24.55
C LEU A 332 -1.28 -6.11 -23.68
N TYR A 333 -1.12 -5.91 -22.37
CA TYR A 333 -1.12 -6.97 -21.37
C TYR A 333 -2.49 -7.06 -20.67
N PRO A 334 -3.27 -8.17 -20.85
CA PRO A 334 -4.47 -8.39 -20.06
C PRO A 334 -4.17 -8.53 -18.56
N ASN A 335 -5.08 -8.03 -17.73
CA ASN A 335 -4.89 -7.99 -16.27
C ASN A 335 -4.86 -9.37 -15.60
N TYR A 336 -5.24 -10.45 -16.33
CA TYR A 336 -5.37 -11.79 -15.77
C TYR A 336 -4.55 -12.81 -16.56
N LEU A 337 -3.68 -13.58 -15.87
CA LEU A 337 -2.88 -14.65 -16.45
C LEU A 337 -3.02 -15.91 -15.62
N ASN A 338 -3.41 -17.02 -16.25
CA ASN A 338 -3.54 -18.30 -15.54
C ASN A 338 -2.16 -18.91 -15.26
N PRO A 339 -1.74 -19.07 -13.99
CA PRO A 339 -0.39 -19.52 -13.64
C PRO A 339 -0.15 -21.00 -13.95
N LYS A 340 -1.20 -21.80 -14.20
CA LYS A 340 -1.08 -23.22 -14.56
C LYS A 340 -0.91 -23.44 -16.05
N THR A 341 -1.52 -22.57 -16.87
CA THR A 341 -1.57 -22.77 -18.33
C THR A 341 -0.77 -21.74 -19.11
N GLY A 342 -0.36 -20.64 -18.48
CA GLY A 342 0.30 -19.50 -19.16
C GLY A 342 -0.61 -18.77 -20.15
N LYS A 343 -1.94 -18.90 -20.04
CA LYS A 343 -2.88 -18.23 -20.95
C LYS A 343 -3.53 -17.02 -20.28
N TRP A 344 -3.73 -15.98 -21.10
CA TRP A 344 -4.51 -14.82 -20.66
C TRP A 344 -5.93 -15.21 -20.27
N GLY A 345 -6.45 -14.58 -19.23
CA GLY A 345 -7.84 -14.66 -18.83
C GLY A 345 -8.72 -13.63 -19.56
N GLN A 346 -9.58 -12.95 -18.80
CA GLN A 346 -10.48 -11.94 -19.35
C GLN A 346 -9.71 -10.80 -20.04
N GLN A 347 -10.16 -10.39 -21.21
CA GLN A 347 -9.57 -9.26 -21.94
C GLN A 347 -10.00 -7.91 -21.32
N HIS A 348 -9.32 -7.57 -20.26
CA HIS A 348 -9.39 -6.28 -19.59
C HIS A 348 -7.96 -5.77 -19.41
N MET A 349 -7.66 -4.62 -19.97
CA MET A 349 -6.39 -3.92 -19.89
C MET A 349 -6.61 -2.59 -19.19
N SER A 350 -5.76 -2.27 -18.22
CA SER A 350 -5.84 -1.06 -17.42
C SER A 350 -4.45 -0.53 -17.12
N LEU A 351 -4.30 0.79 -17.05
CA LEU A 351 -3.15 1.46 -16.43
C LEU A 351 -3.52 1.98 -15.02
N GLY A 352 -4.70 1.65 -14.54
CA GLY A 352 -5.15 1.73 -13.16
C GLY A 352 -5.22 0.34 -12.53
N ALA A 353 -6.18 0.12 -11.64
CA ALA A 353 -6.33 -1.12 -10.88
C ALA A 353 -6.13 -2.40 -11.71
N LEU A 354 -5.39 -3.36 -11.17
CA LEU A 354 -5.07 -4.68 -11.71
C LEU A 354 -3.97 -4.72 -12.81
N GLY A 355 -3.56 -3.58 -13.36
CA GLY A 355 -2.53 -3.52 -14.39
C GLY A 355 -1.38 -2.57 -14.08
N ASP A 356 -1.64 -1.52 -13.32
CA ASP A 356 -0.85 -0.32 -13.02
C ASP A 356 0.65 -0.56 -12.77
N SER A 357 1.01 -1.05 -11.61
CA SER A 357 2.39 -1.17 -11.13
C SER A 357 3.25 -2.18 -11.91
N PHE A 358 2.65 -3.06 -12.73
CA PHE A 358 3.43 -3.87 -13.66
C PHE A 358 4.23 -3.00 -14.64
N TYR A 359 3.57 -2.01 -15.25
CA TYR A 359 4.23 -1.10 -16.20
C TYR A 359 5.25 -0.21 -15.52
N GLU A 360 4.95 0.20 -14.30
CA GLU A 360 5.87 0.92 -13.42
C GLU A 360 7.17 0.14 -13.21
N TYR A 361 7.06 -1.14 -12.84
CA TYR A 361 8.22 -1.98 -12.55
C TYR A 361 9.05 -2.34 -13.77
N LEU A 362 8.51 -2.32 -14.98
CA LEU A 362 9.30 -2.46 -16.19
C LEU A 362 10.32 -1.31 -16.33
N LEU A 363 9.88 -0.05 -16.19
CA LEU A 363 10.78 1.10 -16.23
C LEU A 363 11.73 1.12 -15.03
N LYS A 364 11.19 0.93 -13.84
CA LYS A 364 11.93 1.06 -12.58
C LYS A 364 12.97 -0.05 -12.40
N ALA A 365 12.74 -1.26 -12.91
CA ALA A 365 13.75 -2.33 -12.94
C ALA A 365 14.97 -1.95 -13.80
N TRP A 366 14.74 -1.34 -14.95
CA TRP A 366 15.83 -0.83 -15.77
C TRP A 366 16.62 0.29 -15.05
N ILE A 367 15.93 1.23 -14.39
CA ILE A 367 16.58 2.28 -13.60
C ILE A 367 17.37 1.67 -12.43
N GLN A 368 16.76 0.78 -11.64
CA GLN A 368 17.39 0.15 -10.48
C GLN A 368 18.66 -0.63 -10.84
N SER A 369 18.67 -1.27 -12.00
CA SER A 369 19.84 -2.00 -12.52
C SER A 369 21.02 -1.10 -12.89
N GLY A 370 20.89 0.23 -12.81
CA GLY A 370 21.86 1.18 -13.32
C GLY A 370 21.83 1.29 -14.85
N HIS A 371 20.66 1.04 -15.44
CA HIS A 371 20.39 1.04 -16.87
C HIS A 371 21.00 -0.16 -17.63
N GLU A 372 21.13 -1.30 -16.96
CA GLU A 372 21.70 -2.52 -17.57
C GLU A 372 20.61 -3.55 -17.97
N ASP A 373 19.37 -3.43 -17.48
CA ASP A 373 18.27 -4.34 -17.79
C ASP A 373 17.50 -3.86 -19.04
N ASP A 374 18.17 -3.92 -20.20
CA ASP A 374 17.60 -3.44 -21.47
C ASP A 374 16.28 -4.12 -21.84
N GLU A 375 16.10 -5.41 -21.46
CA GLU A 375 14.87 -6.15 -21.70
C GLU A 375 13.67 -5.47 -21.00
N ALA A 376 13.85 -5.00 -19.77
CA ALA A 376 12.81 -4.30 -19.04
C ALA A 376 12.42 -2.99 -19.73
N ARG A 377 13.42 -2.24 -20.23
CA ARG A 377 13.20 -0.99 -20.95
C ARG A 377 12.50 -1.22 -22.30
N GLU A 378 12.89 -2.22 -23.06
CA GLU A 378 12.23 -2.58 -24.32
C GLU A 378 10.77 -2.95 -24.08
N MET A 379 10.48 -3.82 -23.09
CA MET A 379 9.12 -4.21 -22.74
C MET A 379 8.29 -3.01 -22.26
N TYR A 380 8.89 -2.05 -21.54
CA TYR A 380 8.24 -0.81 -21.14
C TYR A 380 7.86 0.04 -22.37
N ASP A 381 8.81 0.32 -23.25
CA ASP A 381 8.57 1.15 -24.41
C ASP A 381 7.52 0.53 -25.34
N ASP A 382 7.57 -0.78 -25.61
CA ASP A 382 6.56 -1.50 -26.40
C ASP A 382 5.18 -1.40 -25.77
N ALA A 383 5.07 -1.60 -24.45
CA ALA A 383 3.81 -1.50 -23.74
C ALA A 383 3.26 -0.07 -23.77
N MET A 384 4.10 0.95 -23.55
CA MET A 384 3.67 2.35 -23.58
C MET A 384 3.21 2.77 -24.98
N GLN A 385 3.88 2.31 -26.04
CA GLN A 385 3.43 2.58 -27.42
C GLN A 385 2.04 1.95 -27.68
N ALA A 386 1.81 0.72 -27.23
CA ALA A 386 0.51 0.08 -27.35
C ALA A 386 -0.59 0.82 -26.53
N ILE A 387 -0.27 1.26 -25.31
CA ILE A 387 -1.18 2.05 -24.46
C ILE A 387 -1.48 3.39 -25.10
N ILE A 388 -0.49 4.10 -25.65
CA ILE A 388 -0.69 5.36 -26.36
C ILE A 388 -1.65 5.18 -27.52
N GLN A 389 -1.43 4.15 -28.32
CA GLN A 389 -2.26 3.89 -29.51
C GLN A 389 -3.70 3.51 -29.14
N HIS A 390 -3.88 2.67 -28.13
CA HIS A 390 -5.17 2.02 -27.88
C HIS A 390 -5.94 2.58 -26.68
N MET A 391 -5.29 3.20 -25.70
CA MET A 391 -5.90 3.59 -24.43
C MET A 391 -5.82 5.09 -24.11
N ILE A 392 -4.76 5.81 -24.54
CA ILE A 392 -4.66 7.28 -24.34
C ILE A 392 -5.66 7.98 -25.25
N ARG A 393 -6.42 8.90 -24.68
CA ARG A 393 -7.44 9.71 -25.36
C ARG A 393 -7.38 11.16 -24.90
N THR A 394 -8.01 12.04 -25.69
CA THR A 394 -8.25 13.43 -25.30
C THR A 394 -9.75 13.63 -25.20
N SER A 395 -10.20 14.22 -24.10
CA SER A 395 -11.60 14.54 -23.87
C SER A 395 -12.06 15.72 -24.74
N PRO A 396 -13.37 15.96 -24.88
CA PRO A 396 -13.88 17.15 -25.60
C PRO A 396 -13.37 18.47 -25.04
N GLY A 397 -13.09 18.54 -23.73
CA GLY A 397 -12.52 19.70 -23.05
C GLY A 397 -10.99 19.81 -23.14
N GLY A 398 -10.32 18.89 -23.84
CA GLY A 398 -8.87 18.92 -24.06
C GLY A 398 -8.04 18.20 -22.99
N LEU A 399 -8.65 17.44 -22.06
CA LEU A 399 -7.92 16.69 -21.04
C LEU A 399 -7.40 15.37 -21.60
N THR A 400 -6.10 15.12 -21.44
CA THR A 400 -5.47 13.84 -21.77
C THR A 400 -5.77 12.82 -20.67
N TYR A 401 -6.30 11.66 -21.01
CA TYR A 401 -6.60 10.60 -20.06
C TYR A 401 -6.29 9.21 -20.61
N VAL A 402 -6.08 8.23 -19.73
CA VAL A 402 -5.97 6.82 -20.08
C VAL A 402 -7.28 6.10 -19.75
N SER A 403 -7.88 5.46 -20.76
CA SER A 403 -9.12 4.70 -20.57
C SER A 403 -8.82 3.22 -20.39
N ASP A 404 -9.54 2.55 -19.47
CA ASP A 404 -9.58 1.09 -19.47
C ASP A 404 -10.11 0.56 -20.81
N LEU A 405 -9.56 -0.56 -21.25
CA LEU A 405 -10.02 -1.30 -22.43
C LEU A 405 -10.59 -2.66 -22.00
N LYS A 406 -11.92 -2.82 -22.14
CA LYS A 406 -12.64 -4.05 -21.81
C LYS A 406 -13.31 -4.62 -23.05
N PHE A 407 -12.98 -5.86 -23.42
CA PHE A 407 -13.58 -6.53 -24.58
C PHE A 407 -13.64 -5.61 -25.81
N GLU A 408 -12.52 -5.03 -26.20
CA GLU A 408 -12.39 -4.11 -27.35
C GLU A 408 -13.11 -2.74 -27.20
N ARG A 409 -13.67 -2.42 -26.02
CA ARG A 409 -14.38 -1.15 -25.77
C ARG A 409 -13.66 -0.32 -24.73
N LEU A 410 -13.54 0.97 -25.00
CA LEU A 410 -13.04 1.96 -24.04
C LEU A 410 -14.14 2.32 -23.04
N GLU A 411 -13.77 2.33 -21.75
CA GLU A 411 -14.68 2.67 -20.66
C GLU A 411 -14.77 4.19 -20.39
N HIS A 412 -13.88 4.98 -20.99
CA HIS A 412 -13.75 6.43 -20.79
C HIS A 412 -13.74 6.83 -19.31
N LYS A 413 -12.95 6.09 -18.52
CA LYS A 413 -12.81 6.21 -17.06
C LYS A 413 -11.33 6.11 -16.69
N MET A 414 -10.89 6.92 -15.74
CA MET A 414 -9.66 6.73 -14.99
C MET A 414 -9.98 6.40 -13.52
N ASP A 415 -9.22 5.47 -12.93
CA ASP A 415 -9.14 5.31 -11.50
C ASP A 415 -8.13 6.30 -10.92
N HIS A 416 -8.27 6.64 -9.64
CA HIS A 416 -7.26 7.45 -8.94
C HIS A 416 -5.86 6.81 -9.03
N LEU A 417 -5.79 5.48 -8.92
CA LEU A 417 -4.56 4.70 -9.09
C LEU A 417 -3.83 5.07 -10.40
N ALA A 418 -4.54 5.22 -11.52
CA ALA A 418 -3.93 5.57 -12.81
C ALA A 418 -3.25 6.96 -12.82
N CYS A 419 -3.44 7.77 -11.78
CA CYS A 419 -2.79 9.08 -11.67
C CYS A 419 -1.27 9.00 -11.46
N PHE A 420 -0.72 7.86 -11.02
CA PHE A 420 0.73 7.65 -10.96
C PHE A 420 1.38 7.71 -12.36
N ALA A 421 0.61 7.41 -13.41
CA ALA A 421 1.10 7.31 -14.78
C ALA A 421 1.63 8.65 -15.33
N GLY A 422 1.19 9.78 -14.78
CA GLY A 422 1.77 11.08 -15.13
C GLY A 422 3.26 11.13 -14.84
N GLY A 423 3.66 10.78 -13.61
CA GLY A 423 5.05 10.65 -13.21
C GLY A 423 5.80 9.54 -13.95
N LEU A 424 5.14 8.40 -14.19
CA LEU A 424 5.75 7.28 -14.92
C LEU A 424 6.14 7.67 -16.36
N PHE A 425 5.24 8.30 -17.11
CA PHE A 425 5.53 8.78 -18.46
C PHE A 425 6.63 9.85 -18.44
N GLY A 426 6.57 10.82 -17.50
CA GLY A 426 7.62 11.82 -17.34
C GLY A 426 8.99 11.20 -17.08
N LEU A 427 9.06 10.25 -16.15
CA LEU A 427 10.30 9.53 -15.82
C LEU A 427 10.82 8.73 -17.04
N GLY A 428 9.94 8.05 -17.77
CA GLY A 428 10.30 7.33 -18.99
C GLY A 428 10.82 8.23 -20.11
N GLY A 429 10.30 9.46 -20.20
CA GLY A 429 10.72 10.45 -21.20
C GLY A 429 12.07 11.10 -20.93
N THR A 430 12.48 11.17 -19.65
CA THR A 430 13.70 11.88 -19.24
C THR A 430 14.88 10.97 -18.96
N THR A 431 14.65 9.72 -18.56
CA THR A 431 15.74 8.78 -18.19
C THR A 431 16.51 8.20 -19.37
N LEU A 432 15.93 8.21 -20.55
CA LEU A 432 16.58 7.82 -21.80
C LEU A 432 16.14 8.75 -22.92
N ASN A 433 17.07 9.50 -23.47
CA ASN A 433 16.77 10.37 -24.61
C ASN A 433 16.64 9.53 -25.90
N ASN A 434 15.43 9.21 -26.29
CA ASN A 434 15.08 8.45 -27.49
C ASN A 434 13.93 9.10 -28.27
N GLN A 435 13.49 8.46 -29.33
CA GLN A 435 12.40 8.96 -30.21
C GLN A 435 11.05 9.12 -29.52
N TYR A 436 10.85 8.57 -28.31
CA TYR A 436 9.60 8.62 -27.55
C TYR A 436 9.58 9.70 -26.47
N SER A 437 10.74 10.26 -26.14
CA SER A 437 10.96 11.12 -24.97
C SER A 437 10.03 12.33 -24.93
N GLU A 438 9.93 13.07 -26.04
CA GLU A 438 9.06 14.25 -26.13
C GLU A 438 7.57 13.87 -25.95
N ARG A 439 7.14 12.78 -26.63
CA ARG A 439 5.76 12.32 -26.52
C ARG A 439 5.41 11.79 -25.13
N TYR A 440 6.35 11.12 -24.46
CA TYR A 440 6.16 10.67 -23.09
C TYR A 440 6.01 11.84 -22.13
N MET A 441 6.85 12.88 -22.25
CA MET A 441 6.72 14.09 -21.44
C MET A 441 5.37 14.78 -21.64
N GLU A 442 4.94 14.97 -22.90
CA GLU A 442 3.63 15.56 -23.22
C GLU A 442 2.47 14.79 -22.58
N ILE A 443 2.50 13.45 -22.64
CA ILE A 443 1.48 12.59 -22.02
C ILE A 443 1.57 12.67 -20.49
N GLY A 444 2.77 12.66 -19.93
CA GLY A 444 3.00 12.77 -18.50
C GLY A 444 2.43 14.06 -17.91
N GLU A 445 2.70 15.19 -18.56
CA GLU A 445 2.12 16.49 -18.19
C GLU A 445 0.59 16.49 -18.32
N GLY A 446 0.08 15.94 -19.43
CA GLY A 446 -1.35 15.87 -19.71
C GLY A 446 -2.11 15.04 -18.69
N LEU A 447 -1.60 13.85 -18.34
CA LEU A 447 -2.21 12.98 -17.32
C LEU A 447 -2.16 13.60 -15.92
N THR A 448 -1.03 14.21 -15.55
CA THR A 448 -0.86 14.91 -14.27
C THR A 448 -1.85 16.07 -14.16
N ASN A 449 -2.00 16.87 -15.23
CA ASN A 449 -3.00 17.92 -15.28
C ASN A 449 -4.44 17.39 -15.16
N THR A 450 -4.75 16.28 -15.80
CA THR A 450 -6.09 15.68 -15.75
C THR A 450 -6.41 15.17 -14.34
N CYS A 451 -5.44 14.59 -13.64
CA CYS A 451 -5.59 14.19 -12.24
C CYS A 451 -5.78 15.41 -11.33
N HIS A 452 -5.03 16.50 -11.56
CA HIS A 452 -5.26 17.77 -10.87
C HIS A 452 -6.70 18.29 -11.08
N GLU A 453 -7.20 18.25 -12.33
CA GLU A 453 -8.57 18.66 -12.65
C GLU A 453 -9.62 17.84 -11.89
N SER A 454 -9.39 16.53 -11.65
CA SER A 454 -10.29 15.70 -10.86
C SER A 454 -10.39 16.16 -9.40
N TYR A 455 -9.33 16.77 -8.86
CA TYR A 455 -9.26 17.34 -7.51
C TYR A 455 -9.98 18.69 -7.42
N VAL A 456 -9.63 19.63 -8.31
CA VAL A 456 -10.17 21.00 -8.24
C VAL A 456 -11.67 21.08 -8.56
N ARG A 457 -12.23 20.06 -9.19
CA ARG A 457 -13.67 19.97 -9.53
C ARG A 457 -14.52 19.41 -8.38
N THR A 458 -13.96 19.16 -7.19
CA THR A 458 -14.68 18.72 -6.00
C THR A 458 -14.79 19.83 -4.96
N TYR A 459 -15.75 19.74 -4.03
CA TYR A 459 -15.85 20.69 -2.93
C TYR A 459 -14.70 20.58 -1.93
N THR A 460 -14.21 19.35 -1.72
CA THR A 460 -13.11 19.10 -0.79
C THR A 460 -11.75 19.43 -1.36
N ARG A 461 -11.62 19.63 -2.67
CA ARG A 461 -10.35 19.76 -3.38
C ARG A 461 -9.47 18.50 -3.28
N LEU A 462 -10.10 17.34 -3.04
CA LEU A 462 -9.49 16.01 -3.05
C LEU A 462 -10.12 15.17 -4.15
N GLY A 463 -9.34 14.33 -4.82
CA GLY A 463 -9.79 13.53 -5.97
C GLY A 463 -10.70 12.37 -5.57
N PRO A 464 -11.67 12.02 -6.44
CA PRO A 464 -12.50 10.83 -6.24
C PRO A 464 -11.73 9.56 -6.61
N GLU A 465 -12.22 8.39 -6.16
CA GLU A 465 -11.65 7.08 -6.47
C GLU A 465 -11.62 6.75 -7.97
N ALA A 466 -12.63 7.21 -8.72
CA ALA A 466 -12.62 7.14 -10.16
C ALA A 466 -13.39 8.32 -10.78
N PHE A 467 -13.02 8.71 -11.96
CA PHE A 467 -13.63 9.81 -12.71
C PHE A 467 -13.73 9.49 -14.19
N ARG A 468 -14.67 10.16 -14.87
CA ARG A 468 -15.13 9.80 -16.21
C ARG A 468 -15.07 10.96 -17.18
N PHE A 469 -15.07 10.59 -18.49
CA PHE A 469 -14.96 11.49 -19.63
C PHE A 469 -16.04 11.10 -20.65
N ASN A 470 -17.22 11.69 -20.53
CA ASN A 470 -18.34 11.48 -21.45
C ASN A 470 -18.84 12.85 -21.91
N ASP A 471 -19.81 12.87 -22.86
CA ASP A 471 -20.42 14.11 -23.30
C ASP A 471 -20.94 14.93 -22.12
N GLY A 472 -20.37 16.12 -21.92
CA GLY A 472 -20.71 17.02 -20.81
C GLY A 472 -20.12 16.65 -19.45
N VAL A 473 -19.25 15.63 -19.35
CA VAL A 473 -18.56 15.23 -18.12
C VAL A 473 -17.05 15.18 -18.33
N GLU A 474 -16.34 15.98 -17.56
CA GLU A 474 -14.89 16.14 -17.63
C GLU A 474 -14.28 15.88 -16.25
N ALA A 475 -13.48 14.81 -16.12
CA ALA A 475 -12.76 14.41 -14.91
C ALA A 475 -13.63 14.42 -13.64
N LYS A 476 -14.83 13.81 -13.70
CA LYS A 476 -15.80 13.81 -12.59
C LYS A 476 -16.38 12.43 -12.33
N ALA A 477 -16.50 12.07 -11.04
CA ALA A 477 -17.17 10.83 -10.63
C ALA A 477 -18.69 10.93 -10.86
N LEU A 478 -19.25 9.89 -11.48
CA LEU A 478 -20.69 9.79 -11.74
C LEU A 478 -21.40 8.90 -10.73
N LYS A 479 -20.81 7.73 -10.43
CA LYS A 479 -21.42 6.73 -9.55
C LYS A 479 -21.07 7.00 -8.09
N SER A 480 -21.97 6.65 -7.18
CA SER A 480 -21.76 6.88 -5.73
C SER A 480 -20.50 6.17 -5.21
N GLN A 481 -20.24 4.96 -5.66
CA GLN A 481 -19.06 4.17 -5.29
C GLN A 481 -17.73 4.67 -5.91
N GLU A 482 -17.76 5.72 -6.70
CA GLU A 482 -16.57 6.35 -7.28
C GLU A 482 -16.15 7.62 -6.52
N LYS A 483 -16.97 8.12 -5.58
CA LYS A 483 -16.86 9.47 -5.01
C LYS A 483 -16.05 9.57 -3.73
N TYR A 484 -15.55 8.46 -3.21
CA TYR A 484 -14.76 8.45 -1.98
C TYR A 484 -13.29 8.78 -2.23
N TYR A 485 -12.56 9.12 -1.17
CA TYR A 485 -11.13 9.34 -1.15
C TYR A 485 -10.54 8.70 0.12
N ILE A 486 -9.60 7.78 -0.01
CA ILE A 486 -9.03 7.03 1.11
C ILE A 486 -7.57 7.38 1.39
N LEU A 487 -7.22 8.65 1.32
CA LEU A 487 -5.86 9.18 1.56
C LEU A 487 -4.82 8.76 0.50
N ARG A 488 -5.23 8.44 -0.71
CA ARG A 488 -4.41 7.95 -1.82
C ARG A 488 -3.32 8.93 -2.28
N PRO A 489 -2.13 8.42 -2.67
CA PRO A 489 -0.93 9.19 -3.01
C PRO A 489 -0.74 9.50 -4.50
N GLU A 490 -1.32 8.76 -5.46
CA GLU A 490 -0.84 8.63 -6.84
C GLU A 490 -0.81 9.98 -7.60
N THR A 491 -1.71 10.89 -7.27
CA THR A 491 -1.68 12.26 -7.83
C THR A 491 -0.50 13.04 -7.28
N PHE A 492 -0.18 12.88 -5.99
CA PHE A 492 0.96 13.58 -5.34
C PHE A 492 2.30 12.98 -5.77
N GLU A 493 2.34 11.67 -6.02
CA GLU A 493 3.46 11.00 -6.67
C GLU A 493 3.79 11.65 -8.02
N SER A 494 2.78 11.80 -8.88
CA SER A 494 2.97 12.47 -10.17
C SER A 494 3.39 13.94 -10.02
N TYR A 495 2.84 14.69 -9.05
CA TYR A 495 3.30 16.05 -8.77
C TYR A 495 4.77 16.07 -8.34
N PHE A 496 5.18 15.17 -7.46
CA PHE A 496 6.57 15.06 -6.99
C PHE A 496 7.53 14.72 -8.14
N VAL A 497 7.22 13.69 -8.93
CA VAL A 497 8.09 13.28 -10.05
C VAL A 497 8.17 14.40 -11.08
N MET A 498 7.04 14.97 -11.51
CA MET A 498 7.02 16.04 -12.50
C MET A 498 7.72 17.31 -12.00
N TRP A 499 7.59 17.65 -10.70
CA TRP A 499 8.37 18.72 -10.10
C TRP A 499 9.87 18.45 -10.23
N ARG A 500 10.35 17.28 -9.83
CA ARG A 500 11.77 16.92 -9.90
C ARG A 500 12.34 16.91 -11.32
N LEU A 501 11.49 16.66 -12.32
CA LEU A 501 11.91 16.62 -13.72
C LEU A 501 11.87 17.99 -14.41
N THR A 502 10.98 18.90 -13.98
CA THR A 502 10.70 20.14 -14.72
C THR A 502 10.92 21.40 -13.93
N HIS A 503 10.88 21.35 -12.60
CA HIS A 503 10.83 22.50 -11.68
C HIS A 503 9.71 23.49 -12.00
N ASP A 504 8.63 23.04 -12.67
CA ASP A 504 7.45 23.88 -12.88
C ASP A 504 6.71 24.08 -11.56
N GLN A 505 6.69 25.34 -11.09
CA GLN A 505 6.13 25.74 -9.79
C GLN A 505 4.67 25.30 -9.59
N LYS A 506 3.91 25.11 -10.66
CA LYS A 506 2.52 24.64 -10.59
C LYS A 506 2.36 23.35 -9.76
N TYR A 507 3.33 22.41 -9.83
CA TYR A 507 3.25 21.13 -9.11
C TYR A 507 3.38 21.32 -7.59
N ARG A 508 4.25 22.25 -7.13
CA ARG A 508 4.32 22.63 -5.72
C ARG A 508 3.05 23.35 -5.26
N ASP A 509 2.51 24.23 -6.09
CA ASP A 509 1.30 24.97 -5.75
C ASP A 509 0.10 24.01 -5.62
N TRP A 510 -0.06 23.06 -6.55
CA TRP A 510 -1.08 22.01 -6.50
C TRP A 510 -0.91 21.08 -5.29
N ALA A 511 0.32 20.70 -4.98
CA ALA A 511 0.61 19.90 -3.79
C ALA A 511 0.24 20.66 -2.50
N TRP A 512 0.49 21.98 -2.45
CA TRP A 512 0.12 22.79 -1.29
C TRP A 512 -1.38 22.92 -1.12
N ASP A 513 -2.13 23.11 -2.20
CA ASP A 513 -3.60 23.09 -2.17
C ASP A 513 -4.12 21.76 -1.59
N ALA A 514 -3.50 20.65 -2.00
CA ALA A 514 -3.83 19.32 -1.50
C ALA A 514 -3.50 19.15 -0.01
N VAL A 515 -2.36 19.64 0.47
CA VAL A 515 -2.01 19.64 1.91
C VAL A 515 -3.08 20.38 2.71
N GLN A 516 -3.50 21.56 2.26
CA GLN A 516 -4.55 22.34 2.91
C GLN A 516 -5.90 21.60 2.92
N ALA A 517 -6.22 20.90 1.82
CA ALA A 517 -7.44 20.09 1.71
C ALA A 517 -7.42 18.88 2.66
N LEU A 518 -6.29 18.17 2.76
CA LEU A 518 -6.08 17.06 3.71
C LEU A 518 -6.23 17.53 5.16
N GLU A 519 -5.59 18.65 5.52
CA GLU A 519 -5.70 19.24 6.85
C GLU A 519 -7.15 19.63 7.18
N LYS A 520 -7.86 20.25 6.25
CA LYS A 520 -9.23 20.71 6.45
C LYS A 520 -10.24 19.56 6.53
N HIS A 521 -10.15 18.59 5.63
CA HIS A 521 -11.20 17.61 5.42
C HIS A 521 -10.87 16.21 5.96
N CYS A 522 -9.60 15.80 6.00
CA CYS A 522 -9.20 14.46 6.43
C CYS A 522 -8.71 14.41 7.88
N ARG A 523 -8.15 15.51 8.41
CA ARG A 523 -7.67 15.56 9.79
C ARG A 523 -8.80 15.31 10.79
N THR A 524 -8.50 14.54 11.82
CA THR A 524 -9.35 14.30 13.01
C THR A 524 -8.54 14.63 14.26
N PRO A 525 -9.18 14.70 15.43
CA PRO A 525 -8.42 14.86 16.68
C PRO A 525 -7.40 13.74 16.95
N ASN A 526 -7.58 12.56 16.33
CA ASN A 526 -6.79 11.37 16.62
C ASN A 526 -6.15 10.74 15.36
N GLY A 527 -5.67 11.55 14.43
CA GLY A 527 -5.06 11.12 13.18
C GLY A 527 -5.80 11.62 11.95
N PHE A 528 -5.71 10.89 10.83
CA PHE A 528 -6.36 11.24 9.57
C PHE A 528 -7.33 10.13 9.13
N SER A 529 -8.37 10.51 8.40
CA SER A 529 -9.39 9.59 7.89
C SER A 529 -9.75 9.95 6.45
N GLY A 530 -9.98 8.95 5.63
CA GLY A 530 -10.58 9.12 4.32
C GLY A 530 -12.00 9.69 4.37
N LEU A 531 -12.55 10.01 3.21
CA LEU A 531 -13.84 10.65 2.99
C LEU A 531 -14.74 9.77 2.13
N LYS A 532 -16.00 9.62 2.49
CA LYS A 532 -16.97 8.81 1.72
C LYS A 532 -17.45 9.49 0.44
N ASN A 533 -17.41 10.83 0.37
CA ASN A 533 -17.84 11.56 -0.82
C ASN A 533 -17.20 12.95 -0.89
N VAL A 534 -16.25 13.13 -1.80
CA VAL A 534 -15.51 14.37 -1.98
C VAL A 534 -16.32 15.53 -2.59
N TYR A 535 -17.52 15.26 -3.10
CA TYR A 535 -18.42 16.28 -3.67
C TYR A 535 -19.34 16.95 -2.65
N LEU A 536 -19.25 16.58 -1.39
CA LEU A 536 -20.01 17.21 -0.29
C LEU A 536 -19.16 18.25 0.42
N THR A 537 -19.79 19.30 0.92
CA THR A 537 -19.14 20.35 1.72
C THR A 537 -18.73 19.85 3.10
N ASP A 538 -19.47 18.89 3.66
CA ASP A 538 -19.20 18.21 4.94
C ASP A 538 -19.29 16.69 4.72
N PRO A 539 -18.24 16.08 4.19
CA PRO A 539 -18.24 14.66 3.88
C PRO A 539 -18.09 13.80 5.12
N GLN A 540 -18.83 12.70 5.19
CA GLN A 540 -18.59 11.67 6.20
C GLN A 540 -17.22 11.06 6.03
N LYS A 541 -16.56 10.77 7.16
CA LYS A 541 -15.28 10.08 7.21
C LYS A 541 -15.49 8.55 7.17
N ASP A 542 -14.49 7.82 6.65
CA ASP A 542 -14.53 6.35 6.55
C ASP A 542 -13.96 5.62 7.78
N ASP A 543 -13.35 6.39 8.70
CA ASP A 543 -12.72 5.89 9.92
C ASP A 543 -11.53 4.94 9.69
N VAL A 544 -10.72 5.21 8.68
CA VAL A 544 -9.45 4.49 8.44
C VAL A 544 -8.34 5.49 8.12
N GLN A 545 -7.21 5.35 8.84
CA GLN A 545 -5.92 5.92 8.48
C GLN A 545 -5.10 4.80 7.84
N GLN A 546 -5.07 4.79 6.53
CA GLN A 546 -4.35 3.80 5.72
C GLN A 546 -2.85 3.83 6.02
N SER A 547 -2.17 2.68 6.00
CA SER A 547 -0.72 2.64 6.25
C SER A 547 0.07 3.39 5.16
N PHE A 548 -0.39 3.32 3.91
CA PHE A 548 0.21 4.05 2.79
C PHE A 548 0.10 5.58 2.91
N PHE A 549 -0.78 6.11 3.76
CA PHE A 549 -0.80 7.54 4.05
C PHE A 549 0.53 8.03 4.60
N LEU A 550 1.16 7.23 5.48
CA LEU A 550 2.46 7.52 6.08
C LEU A 550 3.61 7.13 5.12
N ALA A 551 3.46 5.99 4.44
CA ALA A 551 4.48 5.48 3.52
C ALA A 551 4.64 6.37 2.28
N GLU A 552 3.54 6.83 1.71
CA GLU A 552 3.47 7.42 0.38
C GLU A 552 2.99 8.88 0.40
N THR A 553 1.73 9.11 0.77
CA THR A 553 1.09 10.42 0.66
C THR A 553 1.90 11.50 1.38
N LEU A 554 2.27 11.28 2.64
CA LEU A 554 3.07 12.23 3.40
C LEU A 554 4.53 12.28 2.93
N LYS A 555 5.08 11.17 2.43
CA LYS A 555 6.45 11.14 1.90
C LYS A 555 6.56 11.96 0.62
N TYR A 556 5.70 11.75 -0.37
CA TYR A 556 5.73 12.53 -1.62
C TYR A 556 5.47 14.02 -1.36
N LEU A 557 4.50 14.36 -0.49
CA LEU A 557 4.25 15.75 -0.10
C LEU A 557 5.43 16.39 0.67
N TYR A 558 6.18 15.62 1.45
CA TYR A 558 7.39 16.10 2.12
C TYR A 558 8.53 16.33 1.12
N LEU A 559 8.73 15.39 0.21
CA LEU A 559 9.82 15.44 -0.78
C LEU A 559 9.62 16.54 -1.83
N ILE A 560 8.39 16.85 -2.23
CA ILE A 560 8.13 17.92 -3.20
C ILE A 560 8.50 19.30 -2.65
N PHE A 561 8.43 19.49 -1.31
CA PHE A 561 8.85 20.73 -0.64
C PHE A 561 10.29 20.67 -0.10
N SER A 562 10.98 19.56 -0.29
CA SER A 562 12.38 19.38 0.09
C SER A 562 13.32 19.75 -1.06
N ASP A 563 14.59 19.93 -0.73
CA ASP A 563 15.67 20.08 -1.70
C ASP A 563 15.81 18.81 -2.55
N ASP A 564 16.18 19.00 -3.82
CA ASP A 564 16.31 17.89 -4.78
C ASP A 564 17.40 16.88 -4.40
N SER A 565 18.42 17.30 -3.64
CA SER A 565 19.46 16.44 -3.13
C SER A 565 18.95 15.38 -2.13
N LEU A 566 17.78 15.64 -1.51
CA LEU A 566 17.10 14.63 -0.69
C LEU A 566 16.43 13.58 -1.59
N LEU A 567 17.01 12.41 -1.72
CA LEU A 567 16.56 11.31 -2.59
C LEU A 567 16.47 11.72 -4.08
N ARG A 568 17.64 11.97 -4.69
CA ARG A 568 17.72 12.27 -6.13
C ARG A 568 17.19 11.10 -6.96
N LEU A 569 16.41 11.39 -8.00
CA LEU A 569 15.82 10.36 -8.89
C LEU A 569 16.88 9.58 -9.69
N GLU A 570 18.10 10.09 -9.83
CA GLU A 570 19.23 9.37 -10.46
C GLU A 570 19.85 8.32 -9.53
N ASP A 571 19.71 8.49 -8.21
CA ASP A 571 20.34 7.63 -7.20
C ASP A 571 19.33 6.68 -6.52
N TRP A 572 18.06 6.99 -6.60
CA TRP A 572 16.98 6.26 -5.93
C TRP A 572 15.81 5.99 -6.86
N VAL A 573 15.23 4.81 -6.75
CA VAL A 573 13.99 4.42 -7.40
C VAL A 573 12.96 4.06 -6.34
N PHE A 574 11.78 4.67 -6.40
CA PHE A 574 10.69 4.37 -5.48
C PHE A 574 9.94 3.13 -5.95
N ASN A 575 9.72 2.17 -5.06
CA ASN A 575 8.81 1.08 -5.35
C ASN A 575 7.35 1.59 -5.37
N THR A 576 6.39 0.71 -5.64
CA THR A 576 4.98 1.12 -5.76
C THR A 576 4.31 1.46 -4.42
N GLU A 577 4.98 1.28 -3.27
CA GLU A 577 4.58 1.75 -1.93
C GLU A 577 5.47 2.94 -1.46
N ALA A 578 6.12 3.61 -2.42
CA ALA A 578 7.02 4.75 -2.19
C ALA A 578 8.23 4.46 -1.28
N HIS A 579 8.65 3.21 -1.15
CA HIS A 579 9.91 2.88 -0.46
C HIS A 579 11.09 3.09 -1.42
N PRO A 580 12.01 4.04 -1.15
CA PRO A 580 13.15 4.31 -2.05
C PRO A 580 14.21 3.21 -1.95
N LEU A 581 14.45 2.54 -3.07
CA LEU A 581 15.52 1.57 -3.23
C LEU A 581 16.69 2.19 -3.98
N PRO A 582 17.94 1.91 -3.59
CA PRO A 582 19.11 2.52 -4.24
C PRO A 582 19.34 1.97 -5.65
N VAL A 583 19.89 2.81 -6.54
CA VAL A 583 20.24 2.44 -7.91
C VAL A 583 21.63 1.84 -7.94
N ARG A 584 21.77 0.67 -8.57
CA ARG A 584 23.03 -0.06 -8.71
C ARG A 584 24.09 0.76 -9.46
N GLY A 585 25.30 0.79 -8.92
CA GLY A 585 26.43 1.49 -9.52
C GLY A 585 26.40 3.02 -9.41
N ARG A 586 25.28 3.61 -8.95
CA ARG A 586 25.14 5.06 -8.74
C ARG A 586 25.07 5.43 -7.26
N ASN A 587 24.33 4.64 -6.48
CA ASN A 587 24.13 4.91 -5.07
C ASN A 587 25.11 4.15 -4.20
N LEU A 588 25.87 4.85 -3.37
CA LEU A 588 26.84 4.25 -2.44
C LEU A 588 26.18 3.39 -1.34
N LEU A 589 24.89 3.56 -1.12
CA LEU A 589 24.11 2.78 -0.15
C LEU A 589 23.51 1.50 -0.74
N TYR A 590 23.86 1.14 -1.97
CA TYR A 590 23.36 -0.09 -2.61
C TYR A 590 23.76 -1.37 -1.85
N ARG A 591 24.94 -1.37 -1.21
CA ARG A 591 25.41 -2.42 -0.28
C ARG A 591 25.38 -3.84 -0.85
N ALA A 592 25.70 -4.04 -2.13
CA ALA A 592 25.79 -5.38 -2.72
C ALA A 592 26.69 -6.30 -1.87
N ALA A 593 26.31 -7.59 -1.80
CA ALA A 593 27.16 -8.60 -1.18
C ALA A 593 28.51 -8.67 -1.93
N ALA A 594 29.59 -8.82 -1.17
CA ALA A 594 30.91 -9.04 -1.78
C ALA A 594 30.83 -10.30 -2.65
N THR A 595 31.11 -10.18 -3.96
CA THR A 595 31.21 -11.33 -4.83
C THR A 595 32.36 -12.21 -4.30
N SER A 596 32.08 -13.48 -4.01
CA SER A 596 33.06 -14.46 -3.53
C SER A 596 34.17 -14.81 -4.56
N ASN A 597 34.29 -14.00 -5.60
CA ASN A 597 35.28 -14.15 -6.68
C ASN A 597 36.14 -12.87 -6.78
N ALA A 598 37.00 -12.64 -5.81
CA ALA A 598 38.29 -12.00 -6.08
C ALA A 598 39.35 -13.12 -6.16
N PRO A 599 40.15 -13.18 -7.23
CA PRO A 599 41.11 -14.25 -7.45
C PRO A 599 42.18 -14.36 -6.38
#